data_7b4284fc546ffca4c4d62a7735976c96
#
_entry.id   7b4284fc546ffca4c4d62a7735976c96
#
_cell.length_a   1.000
_cell.length_b   1.000
_cell.length_c   1.000
_cell.angle_alpha   90.00
_cell.angle_beta   90.00
_cell.angle_gamma   90.00
#
_symmetry.space_group_name_H-M   'P 1'
#
loop_
_entity.id
_entity.type
_entity.pdbx_description
1 polymer ?
#
loop_
_entity_poly.entity_id
_entity_poly.type
_entity_poly.pdbx_seq_one_letter_code
_entity_poly.pdbx_strand_id
1 'polypeptide(L)'
;MTGILQSLSKTVHLSLGLAILLFLGLHFFGDGFAFDTIFWSWLFRYIHVTVGIMWIGLLWYFNFVQIPNMPKIPDEQKPAIGKVIAPAALFYFRWAAAFTVISGLILAWLNGYVHSAMILGLDGSGGKNLSLIHISEPTRH
;
A
#
# COMPACT_ATOMS: atom_id res chain seq x y z
N MET A 1 -20.16 18.60 16.52
CA MET A 1 -19.16 18.21 15.49
C MET A 1 -17.73 18.15 16.02
N THR A 2 -17.35 18.95 17.02
CA THR A 2 -16.00 18.99 17.60
C THR A 2 -15.51 17.65 18.19
N GLY A 3 -16.36 16.85 18.81
CA GLY A 3 -15.92 15.59 19.45
C GLY A 3 -15.56 14.43 18.51
N ILE A 4 -15.94 14.48 17.22
CA ILE A 4 -15.59 13.46 16.23
C ILE A 4 -14.18 13.71 15.71
N LEU A 5 -13.85 14.98 15.40
CA LEU A 5 -12.54 15.36 14.89
C LEU A 5 -11.42 15.30 15.95
N GLN A 6 -11.77 15.28 17.21
CA GLN A 6 -10.81 15.13 18.33
C GLN A 6 -10.40 13.67 18.59
N SER A 7 -11.09 12.69 17.97
CA SER A 7 -10.79 11.27 18.13
C SER A 7 -10.39 10.69 16.78
N LEU A 8 -9.10 10.30 16.63
CA LEU A 8 -8.56 9.68 15.42
C LEU A 8 -9.42 8.49 14.96
N SER A 9 -9.79 7.61 15.90
CA SER A 9 -10.63 6.42 15.60
C SER A 9 -11.98 6.81 14.99
N LYS A 10 -12.68 7.78 15.59
CA LYS A 10 -14.01 8.24 15.11
C LYS A 10 -13.88 8.91 13.73
N THR A 11 -12.82 9.70 13.53
CA THR A 11 -12.55 10.36 12.24
C THR A 11 -12.30 9.32 11.14
N VAL A 12 -11.48 8.30 11.42
CA VAL A 12 -11.18 7.22 10.47
C VAL A 12 -12.45 6.43 10.11
N HIS A 13 -13.27 6.05 11.10
CA HIS A 13 -14.52 5.34 10.82
C HIS A 13 -15.51 6.19 10.03
N LEU A 14 -15.61 7.49 10.34
CA LEU A 14 -16.47 8.41 9.59
C LEU A 14 -16.00 8.55 8.14
N SER A 15 -14.69 8.75 7.90
CA SER A 15 -14.14 8.88 6.55
C SER A 15 -14.32 7.60 5.74
N LEU A 16 -14.14 6.44 6.36
CA LEU A 16 -14.40 5.14 5.74
C LEU A 16 -15.87 4.97 5.37
N GLY A 17 -16.77 5.33 6.28
CA GLY A 17 -18.23 5.30 6.05
C GLY A 17 -18.63 6.21 4.88
N LEU A 18 -18.12 7.44 4.84
CA LEU A 18 -18.36 8.37 3.72
C LEU A 18 -17.79 7.85 2.40
N ALA A 19 -16.61 7.23 2.40
CA ALA A 19 -16.02 6.63 1.22
C ALA A 19 -16.87 5.47 0.68
N ILE A 20 -17.38 4.61 1.57
CA ILE A 20 -18.29 3.51 1.19
C ILE A 20 -19.61 4.06 0.62
N LEU A 21 -20.20 5.08 1.26
CA LEU A 21 -21.43 5.72 0.76
C LEU A 21 -21.23 6.35 -0.60
N LEU A 22 -20.10 7.04 -0.81
CA LEU A 22 -19.75 7.61 -2.11
C LEU A 22 -19.58 6.52 -3.18
N PHE A 23 -18.88 5.44 -2.84
CA PHE A 23 -18.68 4.30 -3.74
C PHE A 23 -20.02 3.66 -4.14
N LEU A 24 -20.89 3.39 -3.16
CA LEU A 24 -22.23 2.86 -3.42
C LEU A 24 -23.09 3.85 -4.24
N GLY A 25 -23.03 5.13 -3.92
CA GLY A 25 -23.72 6.16 -4.68
C GLY A 25 -23.31 6.18 -6.14
N LEU A 26 -22.01 6.16 -6.41
CA LEU A 26 -21.49 6.10 -7.78
C LEU A 26 -21.86 4.79 -8.51
N HIS A 27 -21.97 3.68 -7.77
CA HIS A 27 -22.37 2.40 -8.35
C HIS A 27 -23.87 2.36 -8.71
N PHE A 28 -24.74 2.89 -7.84
CA PHE A 28 -26.21 2.82 -8.04
C PHE A 28 -26.78 3.95 -8.90
N PHE A 29 -26.17 5.14 -8.86
CA PHE A 29 -26.65 6.33 -9.58
C PHE A 29 -25.79 6.71 -10.79
N GLY A 30 -24.62 6.06 -10.99
CA GLY A 30 -23.78 6.20 -12.16
C GLY A 30 -24.00 5.04 -13.16
N ASP A 31 -23.04 4.91 -14.09
CA ASP A 31 -23.06 3.84 -15.11
C ASP A 31 -22.75 2.44 -14.57
N GLY A 32 -22.65 2.31 -13.23
CA GLY A 32 -22.23 1.10 -12.54
C GLY A 32 -20.75 0.78 -12.75
N PHE A 33 -20.14 0.08 -11.76
CA PHE A 33 -18.79 -0.46 -11.93
C PHE A 33 -18.90 -1.93 -12.33
N ALA A 34 -18.29 -2.30 -13.44
CA ALA A 34 -18.07 -3.70 -13.74
C ALA A 34 -16.97 -4.23 -12.80
N PHE A 35 -17.28 -5.29 -12.04
CA PHE A 35 -16.30 -5.99 -11.19
C PHE A 35 -15.45 -6.93 -12.05
N ASP A 36 -14.80 -6.35 -13.06
CA ASP A 36 -13.93 -7.04 -13.99
C ASP A 36 -12.46 -7.04 -13.51
N THR A 37 -11.58 -7.63 -14.30
CA THR A 37 -10.13 -7.67 -14.01
C THR A 37 -9.51 -6.27 -13.88
N ILE A 38 -10.07 -5.29 -14.61
CA ILE A 38 -9.59 -3.90 -14.58
C ILE A 38 -9.87 -3.29 -13.20
N PHE A 39 -11.10 -3.48 -12.69
CA PHE A 39 -11.48 -3.02 -11.35
C PHE A 39 -10.60 -3.64 -10.26
N TRP A 40 -10.41 -4.96 -10.31
CA TRP A 40 -9.57 -5.66 -9.32
C TRP A 40 -8.11 -5.24 -9.39
N SER A 41 -7.57 -5.05 -10.59
CA SER A 41 -6.20 -4.53 -10.77
C SER A 41 -6.05 -3.12 -10.20
N TRP A 42 -7.05 -2.25 -10.41
CA TRP A 42 -7.07 -0.91 -9.85
C TRP A 42 -7.12 -0.95 -8.31
N LEU A 43 -8.01 -1.74 -7.73
CA LEU A 43 -8.18 -1.86 -6.28
C LEU A 43 -6.91 -2.39 -5.60
N PHE A 44 -6.33 -3.49 -6.12
CA PHE A 44 -5.11 -4.04 -5.56
C PHE A 44 -3.90 -3.12 -5.74
N ARG A 45 -3.86 -2.34 -6.82
CA ARG A 45 -2.82 -1.31 -7.00
C ARG A 45 -2.95 -0.20 -5.95
N TYR A 46 -4.16 0.25 -5.68
CA TYR A 46 -4.42 1.23 -4.63
C TYR A 46 -3.99 0.70 -3.25
N ILE A 47 -4.38 -0.52 -2.90
CA ILE A 47 -3.97 -1.18 -1.65
C ILE A 47 -2.45 -1.30 -1.59
N HIS A 48 -1.81 -1.79 -2.65
CA HIS A 48 -0.36 -1.99 -2.73
C HIS A 48 0.42 -0.70 -2.47
N VAL A 49 0.03 0.38 -3.12
CA VAL A 49 0.66 1.70 -2.95
C VAL A 49 0.46 2.21 -1.52
N THR A 50 -0.75 2.12 -0.99
CA THR A 50 -1.08 2.62 0.35
C THR A 50 -0.29 1.89 1.44
N VAL A 51 -0.25 0.55 1.40
CA VAL A 51 0.51 -0.23 2.40
C VAL A 51 2.01 -0.12 2.19
N GLY A 52 2.47 0.07 0.95
CA GLY A 52 3.86 0.34 0.62
C GLY A 52 4.34 1.68 1.18
N ILE A 53 3.53 2.73 1.08
CA ILE A 53 3.81 4.03 1.70
C ILE A 53 3.93 3.88 3.23
N MET A 54 3.02 3.14 3.87
CA MET A 54 3.07 2.89 5.31
C MET A 54 4.34 2.12 5.70
N TRP A 55 4.70 1.08 4.95
CA TRP A 55 5.91 0.29 5.18
C TRP A 55 7.18 1.14 5.07
N ILE A 56 7.36 1.86 3.97
CA ILE A 56 8.52 2.72 3.74
C ILE A 56 8.57 3.87 4.75
N GLY A 57 7.43 4.49 5.07
CA GLY A 57 7.35 5.56 6.07
C GLY A 57 7.79 5.11 7.45
N LEU A 58 7.39 3.91 7.89
CA LEU A 58 7.85 3.33 9.15
C LEU A 58 9.35 2.96 9.12
N LEU A 59 9.87 2.47 7.98
CA LEU A 59 11.28 2.21 7.80
C LEU A 59 12.11 3.50 7.96
N TRP A 60 11.66 4.60 7.35
CA TRP A 60 12.28 5.91 7.47
C TRP A 60 12.23 6.41 8.91
N TYR A 61 11.08 6.29 9.57
CA TYR A 61 10.95 6.66 10.99
C TYR A 61 11.99 5.94 11.86
N PHE A 62 12.13 4.62 11.71
CA PHE A 62 13.11 3.86 12.50
C PHE A 62 14.53 4.31 12.21
N ASN A 63 14.92 4.46 10.94
CA ASN A 63 16.31 4.73 10.57
C ASN A 63 16.73 6.20 10.78
N PHE A 64 15.85 7.14 10.53
CA PHE A 64 16.20 8.56 10.55
C PHE A 64 15.74 9.29 11.83
N VAL A 65 14.78 8.74 12.56
CA VAL A 65 14.26 9.40 13.76
C VAL A 65 14.57 8.58 15.01
N GLN A 66 14.13 7.34 15.10
CA GLN A 66 14.24 6.58 16.34
C GLN A 66 15.68 6.18 16.66
N ILE A 67 16.37 5.50 15.76
CA ILE A 67 17.72 4.97 15.99
C ILE A 67 18.72 6.10 16.30
N PRO A 68 18.83 7.20 15.53
CA PRO A 68 19.81 8.26 15.79
C PRO A 68 19.54 9.05 17.07
N ASN A 69 18.30 9.08 17.55
CA ASN A 69 17.93 9.82 18.75
C ASN A 69 17.96 8.96 20.04
N MET A 70 17.97 7.62 19.93
CA MET A 70 18.05 6.74 21.10
C MET A 70 19.23 7.03 22.05
N PRO A 71 20.47 7.34 21.56
CA PRO A 71 21.58 7.68 22.44
C PRO A 71 21.39 8.99 23.21
N LYS A 72 20.55 9.91 22.71
CA LYS A 72 20.29 11.23 23.31
C LYS A 72 19.26 11.19 24.45
N ILE A 73 18.57 10.06 24.60
CA ILE A 73 17.49 9.89 25.56
C ILE A 73 18.07 9.35 26.86
N PRO A 74 17.72 9.94 28.05
CA PRO A 74 18.12 9.41 29.34
C PRO A 74 17.72 7.93 29.51
N ASP A 75 18.57 7.14 30.18
CA ASP A 75 18.35 5.68 30.31
C ASP A 75 17.03 5.33 31.00
N GLU A 76 16.55 6.19 31.90
CA GLU A 76 15.27 6.04 32.59
C GLU A 76 14.05 6.11 31.64
N GLN A 77 14.16 6.81 30.50
CA GLN A 77 13.07 7.02 29.53
C GLN A 77 13.13 6.05 28.35
N LYS A 78 14.27 5.42 28.09
CA LYS A 78 14.43 4.42 27.01
C LYS A 78 13.44 3.27 27.06
N PRO A 79 13.05 2.73 28.25
CA PRO A 79 12.06 1.66 28.33
C PRO A 79 10.67 2.05 27.79
N ALA A 80 10.27 3.30 27.93
CA ALA A 80 8.98 3.77 27.39
C ALA A 80 8.93 3.67 25.86
N ILE A 81 10.03 3.99 25.18
CA ILE A 81 10.13 3.88 23.73
C ILE A 81 10.28 2.42 23.31
N GLY A 82 11.18 1.67 23.91
CA GLY A 82 11.50 0.29 23.53
C GLY A 82 10.38 -0.71 23.87
N LYS A 83 9.66 -0.50 24.97
CA LYS A 83 8.62 -1.44 25.44
C LYS A 83 7.21 -1.08 24.97
N VAL A 84 6.93 0.17 24.64
CA VAL A 84 5.58 0.63 24.29
C VAL A 84 5.50 1.06 22.82
N ILE A 85 6.34 2.02 22.42
CA ILE A 85 6.24 2.62 21.08
C ILE A 85 6.79 1.66 20.01
N ALA A 86 8.00 1.12 20.24
CA ALA A 86 8.66 0.28 19.25
C ALA A 86 7.88 -1.01 18.91
N PRO A 87 7.31 -1.78 19.87
CA PRO A 87 6.51 -2.97 19.52
C PRO A 87 5.26 -2.63 18.72
N ALA A 88 4.57 -1.52 19.05
CA ALA A 88 3.40 -1.06 18.31
C ALA A 88 3.78 -0.67 16.86
N ALA A 89 4.83 0.12 16.69
CA ALA A 89 5.31 0.52 15.37
C ALA A 89 5.80 -0.69 14.54
N LEU A 90 6.50 -1.65 15.16
CA LEU A 90 6.94 -2.90 14.52
C LEU A 90 5.78 -3.81 14.12
N PHE A 91 4.67 -3.79 14.85
CA PHE A 91 3.46 -4.50 14.45
C PHE A 91 2.93 -3.98 13.12
N TYR A 92 2.73 -2.67 13.00
CA TYR A 92 2.30 -2.05 11.75
C TYR A 92 3.31 -2.22 10.62
N PHE A 93 4.59 -2.11 10.91
CA PHE A 93 5.67 -2.34 9.94
C PHE A 93 5.62 -3.73 9.32
N ARG A 94 5.49 -4.78 10.14
CA ARG A 94 5.41 -6.17 9.67
C ARG A 94 4.17 -6.43 8.81
N TRP A 95 3.02 -5.95 9.27
CA TRP A 95 1.78 -6.14 8.51
C TRP A 95 1.78 -5.34 7.21
N ALA A 96 2.30 -4.11 7.21
CA ALA A 96 2.44 -3.31 6.01
C ALA A 96 3.35 -3.99 4.98
N ALA A 97 4.51 -4.52 5.41
CA ALA A 97 5.39 -5.29 4.54
C ALA A 97 4.70 -6.54 3.96
N ALA A 98 4.04 -7.33 4.81
CA ALA A 98 3.31 -8.53 4.38
C ALA A 98 2.23 -8.21 3.34
N PHE A 99 1.39 -7.22 3.59
CA PHE A 99 0.35 -6.79 2.66
C PHE A 99 0.93 -6.19 1.37
N THR A 100 2.07 -5.52 1.43
CA THR A 100 2.76 -5.03 0.22
C THR A 100 3.19 -6.20 -0.67
N VAL A 101 3.79 -7.24 -0.10
CA VAL A 101 4.19 -8.43 -0.86
C VAL A 101 2.97 -9.16 -1.43
N ILE A 102 1.95 -9.43 -0.61
CA ILE A 102 0.75 -10.16 -1.02
C ILE A 102 0.01 -9.40 -2.15
N SER A 103 -0.23 -8.12 -1.97
CA SER A 103 -0.91 -7.31 -3.00
C SER A 103 -0.09 -7.19 -4.28
N GLY A 104 1.24 -7.13 -4.18
CA GLY A 104 2.15 -7.15 -5.33
C GLY A 104 2.08 -8.47 -6.12
N LEU A 105 2.03 -9.63 -5.43
CA LEU A 105 1.86 -10.92 -6.08
C LEU A 105 0.49 -11.07 -6.76
N ILE A 106 -0.58 -10.60 -6.11
CA ILE A 106 -1.92 -10.58 -6.71
C ILE A 106 -1.94 -9.71 -7.97
N LEU A 107 -1.32 -8.53 -7.93
CA LEU A 107 -1.19 -7.66 -9.10
C LEU A 107 -0.41 -8.32 -10.23
N ALA A 108 0.71 -8.98 -9.92
CA ALA A 108 1.50 -9.69 -10.90
C ALA A 108 0.70 -10.82 -11.54
N TRP A 109 -0.13 -11.53 -10.76
CA TRP A 109 -1.03 -12.58 -11.26
C TRP A 109 -2.15 -12.01 -12.14
N LEU A 110 -2.85 -10.97 -11.69
CA LEU A 110 -3.92 -10.31 -12.45
C LEU A 110 -3.43 -9.75 -13.80
N ASN A 111 -2.18 -9.28 -13.84
CA ASN A 111 -1.56 -8.74 -15.07
C ASN A 111 -0.78 -9.78 -15.88
N GLY A 112 -0.76 -11.04 -15.45
CA GLY A 112 -0.20 -12.18 -16.20
C GLY A 112 1.33 -12.29 -16.20
N TYR A 113 2.05 -11.54 -15.35
CA TYR A 113 3.53 -11.59 -15.30
C TYR A 113 4.09 -12.16 -13.99
N VAL A 114 3.27 -12.89 -13.20
CA VAL A 114 3.72 -13.44 -11.90
C VAL A 114 4.94 -14.35 -12.03
N HIS A 115 5.00 -15.20 -13.07
CA HIS A 115 6.11 -16.10 -13.30
C HIS A 115 7.41 -15.31 -13.57
N SER A 116 7.39 -14.35 -14.50
CA SER A 116 8.51 -13.48 -14.81
C SER A 116 8.95 -12.64 -13.60
N ALA A 117 8.00 -12.19 -12.79
CA ALA A 117 8.31 -11.45 -11.55
C ALA A 117 9.02 -12.33 -10.52
N MET A 118 8.59 -13.61 -10.35
CA MET A 118 9.20 -14.54 -9.38
C MET A 118 10.62 -14.97 -9.76
N ILE A 119 10.90 -15.15 -11.05
CA ILE A 119 12.24 -15.52 -11.54
C ILE A 119 13.08 -14.30 -11.93
N LEU A 120 12.69 -13.10 -11.52
CA LEU A 120 13.38 -11.83 -11.81
C LEU A 120 13.62 -11.59 -13.32
N GLY A 121 12.75 -12.14 -14.17
CA GLY A 121 12.89 -12.00 -15.63
C GLY A 121 14.06 -12.78 -16.25
N LEU A 122 14.65 -13.72 -15.51
CA LEU A 122 15.80 -14.52 -15.97
C LEU A 122 15.45 -15.55 -17.06
N ASP A 123 14.16 -15.77 -17.33
CA ASP A 123 13.64 -16.66 -18.38
C ASP A 123 13.74 -16.07 -19.80
N GLY A 124 14.35 -14.91 -19.95
CA GLY A 124 14.45 -14.21 -21.24
C GLY A 124 13.13 -13.60 -21.74
N SER A 125 12.03 -13.77 -20.99
CA SER A 125 10.72 -13.17 -21.33
C SER A 125 10.64 -11.69 -20.94
N GLY A 126 11.51 -11.22 -20.04
CA GLY A 126 11.52 -9.84 -19.55
C GLY A 126 11.70 -8.79 -20.65
N GLY A 127 12.48 -9.13 -21.69
CA GLY A 127 12.63 -8.27 -22.86
C GLY A 127 11.40 -8.19 -23.75
N LYS A 128 10.62 -9.26 -23.83
CA LYS A 128 9.40 -9.31 -24.65
C LYS A 128 8.23 -8.57 -24.03
N ASN A 129 8.10 -8.63 -22.71
CA ASN A 129 7.03 -7.93 -22.00
C ASN A 129 7.27 -6.41 -21.94
N LEU A 130 8.50 -5.96 -21.85
CA LEU A 130 8.88 -4.55 -21.99
C LEU A 130 8.68 -4.05 -23.43
N SER A 131 8.91 -4.90 -24.44
CA SER A 131 8.64 -4.60 -25.86
C SER A 131 7.14 -4.40 -26.14
N LEU A 132 6.26 -5.13 -25.47
CA LEU A 132 4.80 -4.99 -25.63
C LEU A 132 4.27 -3.64 -25.10
N ILE A 133 4.96 -3.00 -24.16
CA ILE A 133 4.62 -1.66 -23.67
C ILE A 133 4.96 -0.59 -24.75
N HIS A 134 5.92 -0.86 -25.64
CA HIS A 134 6.30 0.04 -26.72
C HIS A 134 5.55 -0.19 -28.04
N ILE A 135 4.79 -1.30 -28.18
CA ILE A 135 4.09 -1.65 -29.45
C ILE A 135 2.71 -0.95 -29.59
N SER A 136 2.32 -0.10 -28.66
CA SER A 136 1.06 0.68 -28.80
C SER A 136 1.26 2.06 -29.43
N GLU A 137 2.37 2.35 -30.10
CA GLU A 137 2.42 3.50 -30.99
C GLU A 137 1.75 3.13 -32.34
N PRO A 138 0.60 3.79 -32.67
CA PRO A 138 0.04 3.60 -34.00
C PRO A 138 1.04 4.17 -35.02
N THR A 139 1.55 3.30 -35.89
CA THR A 139 2.27 3.72 -37.09
C THR A 139 1.33 4.63 -37.89
N ARG A 140 1.62 5.93 -37.87
CA ARG A 140 1.02 6.88 -38.82
C ARG A 140 1.59 6.56 -40.20
N HIS A 141 0.72 6.04 -41.03
CA HIS A 141 0.84 6.18 -42.50
C HIS A 141 0.08 7.40 -42.95
#